data_2f3d764dfa13d7a0eef4d20d0eead1c7
#
_entry.id   2f3d764dfa13d7a0eef4d20d0eead1c7
#
_cell.length_a   1.000
_cell.length_b   1.000
_cell.length_c   1.000
_cell.angle_alpha   90.00
_cell.angle_beta   90.00
_cell.angle_gamma   90.00
#
_symmetry.space_group_name_H-M   'P 1'
#
loop_
_entity.id
_entity.type
_entity.pdbx_description
1 polymer ?
#
loop_
_entity_poly.entity_id
_entity_poly.type
_entity_poly.pdbx_seq_one_letter_code
_entity_poly.pdbx_strand_id
1 'polypeptide(L)'
;MKKSLKYKIVLAIVIIVCIMDVSFIFVNYVNYMNVNRNYTDSLAQTVANTCRLVVDGDSVTDYLDNRRRNTAYYEVWNKLIDYCNTSENVLQISVVNFRDVGGCYVYDTDLTENGAFLGDIRPYDEVQNAVKDGLIACEKIEPLEYNGRSDYYIPLNSSYNIPVAYIIVGISTENVRSEQLTYLGYITIIVTSIMVLFGVFIIWFMHNNVLGPLNAMSKAASSYSIDILRDGKESPISRMNIRTGDELERLCESMKKMEHDIIASSSQLAIADWNSNHDSMTQLYNKRHYKEQLKELQNDCTIGVIYFDIDNLKRMNDTFGHEKGDAVILKAAEFIRRYLTEQARGFRIGGDEFVMLIRDCTEEKVQELVSTMRGDEKGNLSDVTAEFYCRLAIGGAFRKTAETLEETIKRADDEMYKNKHSVRKA
;
A
#
# COMPACT_ATOMS: atom_id res chain seq x y z
N MET A 1 -8.33 14.36 -9.39
CA MET A 1 -7.03 13.67 -9.31
C MET A 1 -7.06 12.61 -8.20
N LYS A 2 -6.92 11.31 -8.53
CA LYS A 2 -6.80 10.25 -7.53
C LYS A 2 -5.43 10.40 -6.85
N LYS A 3 -5.40 10.78 -5.55
CA LYS A 3 -4.16 10.85 -4.77
C LYS A 3 -3.54 9.45 -4.70
N SER A 4 -2.21 9.36 -4.88
CA SER A 4 -1.49 8.08 -4.87
C SER A 4 -1.68 7.36 -3.54
N LEU A 5 -1.61 6.02 -3.54
CA LEU A 5 -1.69 5.19 -2.33
C LEU A 5 -0.66 5.63 -1.27
N LYS A 6 0.55 5.98 -1.72
CA LYS A 6 1.61 6.54 -0.89
C LYS A 6 1.15 7.75 -0.08
N TYR A 7 0.50 8.72 -0.72
CA TYR A 7 0.00 9.92 -0.04
C TYR A 7 -1.06 9.60 1.01
N LYS A 8 -1.96 8.66 0.73
CA LYS A 8 -3.02 8.25 1.67
C LYS A 8 -2.45 7.58 2.91
N ILE A 9 -1.46 6.70 2.75
CA ILE A 9 -0.81 5.98 3.86
C ILE A 9 -0.01 6.96 4.72
N VAL A 10 0.81 7.83 4.12
CA VAL A 10 1.58 8.84 4.87
C VAL A 10 0.65 9.77 5.63
N LEU A 11 -0.43 10.25 5.01
CA LEU A 11 -1.41 11.10 5.68
C LEU A 11 -2.08 10.38 6.87
N ALA A 12 -2.45 9.12 6.72
CA ALA A 12 -3.04 8.33 7.79
C ALA A 12 -2.08 8.16 8.97
N ILE A 13 -0.80 7.87 8.71
CA ILE A 13 0.24 7.74 9.76
C ILE A 13 0.40 9.08 10.49
N VAL A 14 0.51 10.19 9.78
CA VAL A 14 0.63 11.53 10.39
C VAL A 14 -0.57 11.85 11.27
N ILE A 15 -1.78 11.55 10.81
CA ILE A 15 -3.01 11.79 11.61
C ILE A 15 -2.98 10.93 12.88
N ILE A 16 -2.62 9.67 12.80
CA ILE A 16 -2.54 8.76 13.96
C ILE A 16 -1.52 9.28 14.98
N VAL A 17 -0.33 9.67 14.54
CA VAL A 17 0.73 10.21 15.40
C VAL A 17 0.25 11.49 16.08
N CYS A 18 -0.40 12.41 15.36
CA CYS A 18 -0.97 13.64 15.95
C CYS A 18 -2.06 13.35 16.99
N ILE A 19 -2.96 12.40 16.72
CA ILE A 19 -4.00 12.03 17.69
C ILE A 19 -3.38 11.43 18.95
N MET A 20 -2.38 10.57 18.83
CA MET A 20 -1.68 9.97 19.97
C MET A 20 -0.97 11.04 20.79
N ASP A 21 -0.31 12.00 20.16
CA ASP A 21 0.42 13.07 20.82
C ASP A 21 -0.52 13.99 21.60
N VAL A 22 -1.61 14.43 20.97
CA VAL A 22 -2.66 15.23 21.62
C VAL A 22 -3.28 14.49 22.81
N SER A 23 -3.58 13.20 22.64
CA SER A 23 -4.13 12.36 23.72
C SER A 23 -3.15 12.22 24.88
N PHE A 24 -1.87 12.05 24.59
CA PHE A 24 -0.81 11.97 25.61
C PHE A 24 -0.73 13.29 26.41
N ILE A 25 -0.68 14.44 25.72
CA ILE A 25 -0.64 15.77 26.37
C ILE A 25 -1.85 15.95 27.27
N PHE A 26 -3.05 15.61 26.79
CA PHE A 26 -4.28 15.72 27.58
C PHE A 26 -4.25 14.85 28.84
N VAL A 27 -3.87 13.57 28.71
CA VAL A 27 -3.79 12.66 29.86
C VAL A 27 -2.77 13.15 30.89
N ASN A 28 -1.61 13.62 30.44
CA ASN A 28 -0.59 14.17 31.35
C ASN A 28 -1.07 15.45 32.04
N TYR A 29 -1.78 16.32 31.34
CA TYR A 29 -2.38 17.52 31.95
C TYR A 29 -3.38 17.17 33.05
N VAL A 30 -4.31 16.23 32.78
CA VAL A 30 -5.28 15.76 33.78
C VAL A 30 -4.58 15.12 34.98
N ASN A 31 -3.60 14.27 34.72
CA ASN A 31 -2.82 13.64 35.80
C ASN A 31 -2.06 14.67 36.64
N TYR A 32 -1.45 15.66 36.00
CA TYR A 32 -0.81 16.79 36.67
C TYR A 32 -1.77 17.51 37.61
N MET A 33 -2.97 17.84 37.14
CA MET A 33 -3.97 18.53 37.98
C MET A 33 -4.36 17.72 39.23
N ASN A 34 -4.53 16.41 39.07
CA ASN A 34 -4.88 15.51 40.18
C ASN A 34 -3.71 15.35 41.17
N VAL A 35 -2.48 15.17 40.67
CA VAL A 35 -1.30 15.07 41.56
C VAL A 35 -1.08 16.35 42.36
N ASN A 36 -1.22 17.50 41.69
CA ASN A 36 -1.06 18.80 42.36
C ASN A 36 -2.09 18.99 43.47
N ARG A 37 -3.38 18.70 43.20
CA ARG A 37 -4.46 18.79 44.20
C ARG A 37 -4.18 17.85 45.38
N ASN A 38 -3.84 16.60 45.13
CA ASN A 38 -3.55 15.63 46.19
C ASN A 38 -2.33 16.04 47.04
N TYR A 39 -1.32 16.65 46.44
CA TYR A 39 -0.15 17.15 47.14
C TYR A 39 -0.52 18.30 48.08
N THR A 40 -1.24 19.31 47.60
CA THR A 40 -1.65 20.45 48.41
C THR A 40 -2.61 20.05 49.53
N ASP A 41 -3.56 19.14 49.24
CA ASP A 41 -4.48 18.58 50.27
C ASP A 41 -3.70 17.82 51.36
N SER A 42 -2.73 16.99 50.99
CA SER A 42 -1.90 16.23 51.94
C SER A 42 -1.00 17.14 52.76
N LEU A 43 -0.42 18.16 52.13
CA LEU A 43 0.40 19.17 52.84
C LEU A 43 -0.43 19.93 53.86
N ALA A 44 -1.59 20.44 53.46
CA ALA A 44 -2.48 21.17 54.37
C ALA A 44 -2.91 20.35 55.59
N GLN A 45 -3.28 19.09 55.37
CA GLN A 45 -3.63 18.17 56.44
C GLN A 45 -2.47 17.89 57.40
N THR A 46 -1.25 17.72 56.85
CA THR A 46 -0.03 17.48 57.65
C THR A 46 0.29 18.69 58.51
N VAL A 47 0.24 19.87 57.91
CA VAL A 47 0.42 21.16 58.65
C VAL A 47 -0.61 21.31 59.74
N ALA A 48 -1.90 21.15 59.42
CA ALA A 48 -2.96 21.30 60.42
C ALA A 48 -2.87 20.25 61.54
N ASN A 49 -2.51 19.02 61.24
CA ASN A 49 -2.31 18.03 62.30
C ASN A 49 -1.12 18.37 63.21
N THR A 50 -0.06 18.94 62.66
CA THR A 50 1.07 19.44 63.45
C THR A 50 0.66 20.62 64.31
N CYS A 51 -0.13 21.54 63.78
CA CYS A 51 -0.67 22.66 64.52
C CYS A 51 -1.56 22.19 65.68
N ARG A 52 -2.38 21.14 65.48
CA ARG A 52 -3.22 20.54 66.56
C ARG A 52 -2.44 19.97 67.72
N LEU A 53 -1.17 19.58 67.53
CA LEU A 53 -0.30 19.11 68.59
C LEU A 53 0.23 20.27 69.45
N VAL A 54 0.23 21.47 68.95
CA VAL A 54 0.79 22.66 69.59
C VAL A 54 -0.30 23.58 70.08
N VAL A 55 -1.42 23.71 69.34
CA VAL A 55 -2.54 24.57 69.70
C VAL A 55 -3.59 23.73 70.41
N ASP A 56 -3.81 24.01 71.69
CA ASP A 56 -4.86 23.39 72.49
C ASP A 56 -6.20 24.15 72.27
N GLY A 57 -7.24 23.45 71.85
CA GLY A 57 -8.55 24.02 71.55
C GLY A 57 -9.23 24.66 72.82
N ASP A 58 -8.99 24.10 73.97
CA ASP A 58 -9.56 24.65 75.21
C ASP A 58 -8.89 25.98 75.54
N SER A 59 -7.61 26.14 75.39
CA SER A 59 -6.87 27.41 75.56
C SER A 59 -7.28 28.47 74.54
N VAL A 60 -7.69 28.08 73.31
CA VAL A 60 -8.25 29.02 72.30
C VAL A 60 -9.47 29.71 72.80
N THR A 61 -10.41 29.02 73.46
CA THR A 61 -11.62 29.59 74.05
C THR A 61 -11.28 30.58 75.14
N ASP A 62 -10.32 30.22 76.04
CA ASP A 62 -9.88 31.11 77.10
C ASP A 62 -9.23 32.42 76.58
N TYR A 63 -8.38 32.30 75.53
CA TYR A 63 -7.76 33.46 74.85
C TYR A 63 -8.79 34.37 74.19
N LEU A 64 -9.86 33.84 73.63
CA LEU A 64 -10.92 34.60 72.99
C LEU A 64 -11.77 35.41 74.03
N ASP A 65 -12.01 34.81 75.20
CA ASP A 65 -12.82 35.42 76.25
C ASP A 65 -12.03 36.45 77.05
N ASN A 66 -10.79 36.10 77.42
CA ASN A 66 -9.97 36.92 78.31
C ASN A 66 -9.03 37.90 77.60
N ARG A 67 -8.74 37.71 76.29
CA ARG A 67 -7.83 38.49 75.46
C ARG A 67 -6.44 38.71 76.10
N ARG A 68 -5.95 37.74 76.93
CA ARG A 68 -4.66 37.82 77.60
C ARG A 68 -3.56 37.08 76.81
N ARG A 69 -2.49 37.78 76.48
CA ARG A 69 -1.28 37.20 75.88
C ARG A 69 -0.30 36.83 76.98
N ASN A 70 -0.30 35.60 77.45
CA ASN A 70 0.63 35.09 78.44
C ASN A 70 1.87 34.44 77.75
N THR A 71 2.82 33.99 78.54
CA THR A 71 4.05 33.34 78.02
C THR A 71 3.72 32.13 77.17
N ALA A 72 2.73 31.30 77.56
CA ALA A 72 2.32 30.09 76.78
C ALA A 72 1.73 30.47 75.39
N TYR A 73 0.97 31.59 75.32
CA TYR A 73 0.50 32.13 74.06
C TYR A 73 1.62 32.43 73.12
N TYR A 74 2.69 33.12 73.54
CA TYR A 74 3.83 33.44 72.69
C TYR A 74 4.67 32.24 72.34
N GLU A 75 4.80 31.19 73.19
CA GLU A 75 5.48 29.95 72.87
C GLU A 75 4.74 29.25 71.77
N VAL A 76 3.44 29.14 71.79
CA VAL A 76 2.65 28.51 70.68
C VAL A 76 2.80 29.33 69.40
N TRP A 77 2.60 30.67 69.50
CA TRP A 77 2.71 31.57 68.38
C TRP A 77 4.10 31.44 67.65
N ASN A 78 5.18 31.49 68.40
CA ASN A 78 6.55 31.32 67.86
C ASN A 78 6.73 29.94 67.17
N LYS A 79 6.19 28.85 67.75
CA LYS A 79 6.23 27.54 67.13
C LYS A 79 5.46 27.51 65.81
N LEU A 80 4.32 28.17 65.69
CA LEU A 80 3.57 28.27 64.47
C LEU A 80 4.33 29.08 63.40
N ILE A 81 5.00 30.18 63.80
CA ILE A 81 5.83 30.98 62.91
C ILE A 81 7.04 30.15 62.41
N ASP A 82 7.77 29.48 63.32
CA ASP A 82 8.89 28.65 62.96
C ASP A 82 8.45 27.52 62.00
N TYR A 83 7.32 26.91 62.26
CA TYR A 83 6.76 25.87 61.39
C TYR A 83 6.36 26.41 60.03
N CYS A 84 5.73 27.58 59.97
CA CYS A 84 5.38 28.25 58.72
C CYS A 84 6.65 28.57 57.89
N ASN A 85 7.68 29.13 58.53
CA ASN A 85 8.93 29.51 57.88
C ASN A 85 9.79 28.32 57.42
N THR A 86 9.65 27.17 58.07
CA THR A 86 10.41 25.96 57.73
C THR A 86 9.67 25.05 56.73
N SER A 87 8.38 25.25 56.57
CA SER A 87 7.55 24.44 55.63
C SER A 87 7.55 25.08 54.27
N GLU A 88 8.08 24.36 53.30
CA GLU A 88 8.09 24.77 51.89
C GLU A 88 6.64 24.89 51.36
N ASN A 89 6.34 25.95 50.63
CA ASN A 89 5.01 26.23 50.04
C ASN A 89 3.89 26.62 51.05
N VAL A 90 4.15 26.69 52.33
CA VAL A 90 3.17 27.24 53.33
C VAL A 90 3.39 28.75 53.46
N LEU A 91 2.37 29.54 53.11
CA LEU A 91 2.44 30.98 53.10
C LEU A 91 2.03 31.58 54.48
N GLN A 92 1.04 30.94 55.11
CA GLN A 92 0.46 31.45 56.33
C GLN A 92 -0.24 30.32 57.10
N ILE A 93 -0.19 30.39 58.40
CA ILE A 93 -0.98 29.58 59.32
C ILE A 93 -1.72 30.53 60.25
N SER A 94 -3.05 30.44 60.29
CA SER A 94 -3.88 31.23 61.19
C SER A 94 -4.85 30.35 61.97
N VAL A 95 -5.18 30.74 63.21
CA VAL A 95 -6.24 30.11 64.01
C VAL A 95 -7.30 31.12 64.20
N VAL A 96 -8.49 30.81 63.66
CA VAL A 96 -9.62 31.78 63.58
C VAL A 96 -10.93 31.16 64.05
N ASN A 97 -11.65 31.84 64.93
CA ASN A 97 -13.03 31.54 65.31
C ASN A 97 -13.97 32.42 64.47
N PHE A 98 -14.83 31.82 63.65
CA PHE A 98 -15.77 32.58 62.81
C PHE A 98 -17.09 32.85 63.50
N ARG A 99 -17.54 34.10 63.42
CA ARG A 99 -18.81 34.64 64.09
C ARG A 99 -19.59 35.40 63.00
N ASP A 100 -20.84 35.75 63.31
CA ASP A 100 -21.72 36.50 62.42
C ASP A 100 -21.10 37.78 61.83
N VAL A 101 -20.22 38.45 62.61
CA VAL A 101 -19.59 39.74 62.28
C VAL A 101 -18.22 39.57 61.55
N GLY A 102 -17.67 38.35 61.48
CA GLY A 102 -16.37 38.09 60.88
C GLY A 102 -15.52 37.05 61.62
N GLY A 103 -14.31 36.86 61.18
CA GLY A 103 -13.32 35.96 61.81
C GLY A 103 -12.56 36.63 62.93
N CYS A 104 -12.67 36.05 64.16
CA CYS A 104 -11.90 36.47 65.31
C CYS A 104 -10.60 35.70 65.42
N TYR A 105 -9.46 36.34 65.18
CA TYR A 105 -8.12 35.73 65.12
C TYR A 105 -7.62 35.45 66.55
N VAL A 106 -7.04 34.23 66.67
CA VAL A 106 -6.32 33.81 67.89
C VAL A 106 -4.82 33.82 67.63
N TYR A 107 -4.42 33.19 66.54
CA TYR A 107 -3.01 33.17 66.06
C TYR A 107 -2.99 33.55 64.61
N ASP A 108 -1.94 34.24 64.18
CA ASP A 108 -1.64 34.56 62.84
C ASP A 108 -0.11 34.60 62.65
N THR A 109 0.41 33.89 61.68
CA THR A 109 1.84 33.85 61.33
C THR A 109 2.25 34.93 60.33
N ASP A 110 1.30 35.71 59.81
CA ASP A 110 1.59 36.88 59.00
C ASP A 110 2.14 38.00 59.89
N LEU A 111 3.40 38.30 59.79
CA LEU A 111 4.11 39.35 60.54
C LEU A 111 4.14 40.70 59.81
N THR A 112 3.47 40.81 58.66
CA THR A 112 3.35 42.08 57.91
C THR A 112 2.29 43.01 58.59
N GLU A 113 2.17 44.18 58.00
CA GLU A 113 1.10 45.15 58.46
C GLU A 113 -0.30 44.56 58.28
N ASN A 114 -0.42 43.51 57.44
CA ASN A 114 -1.69 42.82 57.22
C ASN A 114 -1.98 41.69 58.24
N GLY A 115 -1.04 41.31 59.05
CA GLY A 115 -1.21 40.27 60.07
C GLY A 115 -2.24 40.68 61.15
N ALA A 116 -2.94 39.65 61.67
CA ALA A 116 -3.93 39.83 62.68
C ALA A 116 -3.40 39.56 64.12
N PHE A 117 -3.85 40.25 65.07
CA PHE A 117 -3.51 40.02 66.46
C PHE A 117 -4.67 39.35 67.24
N LEU A 118 -4.33 38.76 68.37
CA LEU A 118 -5.31 38.11 69.24
C LEU A 118 -6.52 39.02 69.50
N GLY A 119 -7.71 38.55 69.17
CA GLY A 119 -8.97 39.20 69.34
C GLY A 119 -9.32 40.19 68.23
N ASP A 120 -8.51 40.35 67.21
CA ASP A 120 -8.86 41.12 66.01
C ASP A 120 -10.03 40.47 65.31
N ILE A 121 -11.08 41.22 65.01
CA ILE A 121 -12.18 40.75 64.21
C ILE A 121 -12.09 41.39 62.86
N ARG A 122 -11.91 40.49 61.82
CA ARG A 122 -11.89 40.91 60.42
C ARG A 122 -13.18 40.51 59.71
N PRO A 123 -13.77 41.43 58.96
CA PRO A 123 -14.93 41.07 58.13
C PRO A 123 -14.59 40.00 57.16
N TYR A 124 -15.58 39.20 56.76
CA TYR A 124 -15.42 38.20 55.71
C TYR A 124 -14.97 38.83 54.38
N ASP A 125 -13.97 38.30 53.73
CA ASP A 125 -13.65 38.65 52.37
C ASP A 125 -14.66 38.04 51.38
N GLU A 126 -14.52 38.31 50.07
CA GLU A 126 -15.45 37.80 49.05
C GLU A 126 -15.48 36.25 48.99
N VAL A 127 -14.34 35.61 49.21
CA VAL A 127 -14.19 34.15 49.14
C VAL A 127 -14.83 33.52 50.39
N GLN A 128 -14.53 34.06 51.57
CA GLN A 128 -15.11 33.62 52.85
C GLN A 128 -16.61 33.86 52.93
N ASN A 129 -17.11 34.95 52.36
CA ASN A 129 -18.56 35.24 52.32
C ASN A 129 -19.31 34.13 51.53
N ALA A 130 -18.73 33.50 50.53
CA ALA A 130 -19.36 32.43 49.76
C ALA A 130 -19.61 31.16 50.59
N VAL A 131 -18.83 30.95 51.67
CA VAL A 131 -18.89 29.75 52.52
C VAL A 131 -19.19 30.13 54.04
N LYS A 132 -19.65 31.32 54.26
CA LYS A 132 -19.86 31.90 55.59
C LYS A 132 -20.65 30.98 56.51
N ASP A 133 -21.75 30.44 56.02
CA ASP A 133 -22.66 29.62 56.87
C ASP A 133 -21.94 28.32 57.31
N GLY A 134 -21.16 27.69 56.41
CA GLY A 134 -20.34 26.52 56.73
C GLY A 134 -19.21 26.85 57.72
N LEU A 135 -18.58 28.02 57.57
CA LEU A 135 -17.54 28.47 58.51
C LEU A 135 -18.09 28.70 59.91
N ILE A 136 -19.27 29.32 60.06
CA ILE A 136 -19.92 29.53 61.33
C ILE A 136 -20.38 28.21 61.95
N ALA A 137 -20.91 27.30 61.13
CA ALA A 137 -21.34 25.94 61.54
C ALA A 137 -20.21 24.99 61.86
N CYS A 138 -18.97 25.41 61.66
CA CYS A 138 -17.79 24.56 61.77
C CYS A 138 -17.83 23.29 60.88
N GLU A 139 -18.42 23.40 59.70
CA GLU A 139 -18.48 22.30 58.68
C GLU A 139 -17.14 22.10 57.96
N LYS A 140 -17.00 20.97 57.26
CA LYS A 140 -15.89 20.76 56.39
C LYS A 140 -16.00 21.66 55.14
N ILE A 141 -15.06 22.57 54.97
CA ILE A 141 -14.98 23.48 53.83
C ILE A 141 -13.99 22.93 52.79
N GLU A 142 -14.38 22.92 51.55
CA GLU A 142 -13.46 22.66 50.42
C GLU A 142 -12.42 23.80 50.36
N PRO A 143 -11.17 23.51 49.96
CA PRO A 143 -10.13 24.53 49.84
C PRO A 143 -10.57 25.65 48.88
N LEU A 144 -10.33 26.89 49.30
CA LEU A 144 -10.68 28.08 48.53
C LEU A 144 -9.42 28.60 47.84
N GLU A 145 -9.43 28.57 46.49
CA GLU A 145 -8.29 29.00 45.66
C GLU A 145 -8.54 30.43 45.15
N TYR A 146 -7.57 31.31 45.39
CA TYR A 146 -7.56 32.69 44.85
C TYR A 146 -6.14 33.23 44.75
N ASN A 147 -5.87 34.03 43.73
CA ASN A 147 -4.59 34.75 43.52
C ASN A 147 -3.33 33.91 43.76
N GLY A 148 -3.31 32.64 43.26
CA GLY A 148 -2.15 31.77 43.41
C GLY A 148 -1.93 31.19 44.81
N ARG A 149 -2.94 31.24 45.65
CA ARG A 149 -3.00 30.70 47.00
C ARG A 149 -4.23 29.84 47.19
N SER A 150 -4.09 28.72 47.88
CA SER A 150 -5.25 27.92 48.37
C SER A 150 -5.28 27.91 49.85
N ASP A 151 -6.43 28.34 50.42
CA ASP A 151 -6.70 28.32 51.86
C ASP A 151 -7.49 27.08 52.24
N TYR A 152 -6.95 26.32 53.18
CA TYR A 152 -7.55 25.11 53.73
C TYR A 152 -8.07 25.40 55.11
N TYR A 153 -9.38 25.19 55.33
CA TYR A 153 -10.08 25.43 56.60
C TYR A 153 -10.27 24.10 57.33
N ILE A 154 -9.51 23.85 58.38
CA ILE A 154 -9.50 22.59 59.11
C ILE A 154 -9.97 22.83 60.54
N PRO A 155 -11.12 22.26 60.99
CA PRO A 155 -11.69 22.53 62.30
C PRO A 155 -10.75 22.08 63.43
N LEU A 156 -10.60 22.94 64.41
CA LEU A 156 -9.87 22.66 65.64
C LEU A 156 -10.91 22.42 66.76
N ASN A 157 -10.82 21.27 67.41
CA ASN A 157 -11.73 20.82 68.41
C ASN A 157 -11.19 21.05 69.84
N SER A 158 -12.08 21.29 70.78
CA SER A 158 -11.80 21.25 72.24
C SER A 158 -11.55 19.79 72.70
N SER A 159 -11.17 19.62 73.98
CA SER A 159 -11.06 18.33 74.66
C SER A 159 -12.39 17.52 74.66
N TYR A 160 -13.54 18.20 74.53
CA TYR A 160 -14.86 17.60 74.39
C TYR A 160 -15.25 17.26 72.96
N ASN A 161 -14.29 17.32 72.01
CA ASN A 161 -14.51 17.11 70.59
C ASN A 161 -15.56 18.06 69.97
N ILE A 162 -15.68 19.23 70.49
CA ILE A 162 -16.53 20.32 69.97
C ILE A 162 -15.61 21.24 69.13
N PRO A 163 -15.93 21.57 67.86
CA PRO A 163 -15.17 22.50 67.08
C PRO A 163 -15.29 23.94 67.68
N VAL A 164 -14.14 24.55 67.96
CA VAL A 164 -14.02 25.88 68.58
C VAL A 164 -13.40 26.93 67.66
N ALA A 165 -12.65 26.52 66.68
CA ALA A 165 -12.00 27.40 65.72
C ALA A 165 -11.62 26.63 64.45
N TYR A 166 -11.07 27.32 63.48
CA TYR A 166 -10.42 26.72 62.33
C TYR A 166 -8.91 26.99 62.31
N ILE A 167 -8.12 25.99 61.95
CA ILE A 167 -6.75 26.20 61.51
C ILE A 167 -6.82 26.49 60.02
N ILE A 168 -6.43 27.70 59.61
CA ILE A 168 -6.36 28.10 58.20
C ILE A 168 -4.93 27.91 57.75
N VAL A 169 -4.71 27.07 56.74
CA VAL A 169 -3.40 26.82 56.13
C VAL A 169 -3.41 27.39 54.72
N GLY A 170 -2.69 28.49 54.50
CA GLY A 170 -2.50 29.09 53.18
C GLY A 170 -1.32 28.47 52.47
N ILE A 171 -1.56 27.80 51.33
CA ILE A 171 -0.53 27.14 50.53
C ILE A 171 -0.35 27.90 49.21
N SER A 172 0.91 28.13 48.81
CA SER A 172 1.24 28.71 47.51
C SER A 172 0.95 27.71 46.38
N THR A 173 -0.04 27.99 45.56
CA THR A 173 -0.32 27.21 44.35
C THR A 173 0.59 27.63 43.19
N GLU A 174 1.11 28.85 43.23
CA GLU A 174 1.97 29.39 42.17
C GLU A 174 3.36 28.75 42.19
N ASN A 175 4.00 28.61 43.35
CA ASN A 175 5.31 27.98 43.49
C ASN A 175 5.25 26.49 43.10
N VAL A 176 4.26 25.75 43.63
CA VAL A 176 4.03 24.34 43.31
C VAL A 176 3.74 24.17 41.82
N ARG A 177 2.99 25.10 41.22
CA ARG A 177 2.65 25.07 39.80
C ARG A 177 3.87 25.29 38.89
N SER A 178 4.73 26.25 39.23
CA SER A 178 5.87 26.62 38.36
C SER A 178 6.91 25.52 38.23
N GLU A 179 7.27 24.85 39.32
CA GLU A 179 8.22 23.74 39.31
C GLU A 179 7.68 22.55 38.51
N GLN A 180 6.45 22.16 38.79
CA GLN A 180 5.83 21.00 38.14
C GLN A 180 5.52 21.23 36.67
N LEU A 181 5.15 22.45 36.24
CA LEU A 181 4.99 22.78 34.83
C LEU A 181 6.27 22.65 34.04
N THR A 182 7.41 22.94 34.65
CA THR A 182 8.72 22.75 34.00
C THR A 182 9.00 21.28 33.75
N TYR A 183 8.77 20.38 34.71
CA TYR A 183 8.91 18.93 34.53
C TYR A 183 7.92 18.39 33.48
N LEU A 184 6.67 18.84 33.54
CA LEU A 184 5.66 18.47 32.54
C LEU A 184 6.10 18.88 31.13
N GLY A 185 6.66 20.10 31.01
CA GLY A 185 7.24 20.60 29.76
C GLY A 185 8.35 19.69 29.20
N TYR A 186 9.31 19.31 30.04
CA TYR A 186 10.39 18.39 29.62
C TYR A 186 9.86 17.03 29.20
N ILE A 187 8.96 16.40 29.96
CA ILE A 187 8.37 15.10 29.62
C ILE A 187 7.62 15.20 28.28
N THR A 188 6.83 16.27 28.12
CA THR A 188 6.07 16.49 26.87
C THR A 188 7.01 16.61 25.68
N ILE A 189 8.07 17.43 25.77
CA ILE A 189 9.05 17.59 24.68
C ILE A 189 9.73 16.26 24.34
N ILE A 190 10.14 15.49 25.34
CA ILE A 190 10.82 14.20 25.12
C ILE A 190 9.88 13.22 24.40
N VAL A 191 8.65 13.07 24.88
CA VAL A 191 7.69 12.12 24.31
C VAL A 191 7.26 12.54 22.90
N THR A 192 6.99 13.83 22.68
CA THR A 192 6.67 14.37 21.34
C THR A 192 7.85 14.12 20.38
N SER A 193 9.09 14.31 20.82
CA SER A 193 10.27 14.03 20.02
C SER A 193 10.38 12.55 19.63
N ILE A 194 10.12 11.65 20.56
CA ILE A 194 10.11 10.20 20.31
C ILE A 194 9.00 9.83 19.33
N MET A 195 7.78 10.40 19.50
CA MET A 195 6.65 10.16 18.61
C MET A 195 6.93 10.62 17.18
N VAL A 196 7.56 11.78 17.00
CA VAL A 196 7.96 12.30 15.68
C VAL A 196 9.01 11.38 15.04
N LEU A 197 10.05 11.00 15.79
CA LEU A 197 11.06 10.07 15.29
C LEU A 197 10.47 8.72 14.88
N PHE A 198 9.55 8.19 15.67
CA PHE A 198 8.84 6.95 15.36
C PHE A 198 7.96 7.09 14.11
N GLY A 199 7.27 8.20 13.96
CA GLY A 199 6.50 8.51 12.75
C GLY A 199 7.37 8.54 11.48
N VAL A 200 8.54 9.21 11.55
CA VAL A 200 9.52 9.23 10.45
C VAL A 200 10.04 7.83 10.15
N PHE A 201 10.35 7.05 11.17
CA PHE A 201 10.79 5.65 11.02
C PHE A 201 9.71 4.79 10.33
N ILE A 202 8.45 4.88 10.74
CA ILE A 202 7.35 4.12 10.10
C ILE A 202 7.21 4.51 8.63
N ILE A 203 7.26 5.81 8.30
CA ILE A 203 7.16 6.28 6.91
C ILE A 203 8.31 5.73 6.07
N TRP A 204 9.54 5.78 6.59
CA TRP A 204 10.72 5.23 5.93
C TRP A 204 10.60 3.70 5.74
N PHE A 205 10.21 2.98 6.79
CA PHE A 205 10.02 1.52 6.76
C PHE A 205 8.96 1.11 5.72
N MET A 206 7.78 1.76 5.74
CA MET A 206 6.70 1.51 4.79
C MET A 206 7.12 1.83 3.36
N HIS A 207 7.91 2.90 3.17
CA HIS A 207 8.39 3.26 1.84
C HIS A 207 9.31 2.18 1.26
N ASN A 208 10.26 1.70 2.04
CA ASN A 208 11.29 0.76 1.55
C ASN A 208 10.77 -0.69 1.45
N ASN A 209 9.99 -1.14 2.43
CA ASN A 209 9.61 -2.55 2.53
C ASN A 209 8.27 -2.88 1.88
N VAL A 210 7.37 -1.88 1.70
CA VAL A 210 6.02 -2.14 1.16
C VAL A 210 5.78 -1.37 -0.13
N LEU A 211 5.87 -0.04 -0.09
CA LEU A 211 5.49 0.81 -1.22
C LEU A 211 6.46 0.72 -2.40
N GLY A 212 7.76 0.60 -2.12
CA GLY A 212 8.80 0.44 -3.15
C GLY A 212 8.60 -0.83 -3.96
N PRO A 213 8.61 -2.02 -3.33
CA PRO A 213 8.34 -3.30 -4.00
C PRO A 213 7.01 -3.31 -4.77
N LEU A 214 5.92 -2.84 -4.16
CA LEU A 214 4.60 -2.80 -4.80
C LEU A 214 4.57 -1.92 -6.05
N ASN A 215 5.23 -0.75 -6.00
CA ASN A 215 5.34 0.13 -7.17
C ASN A 215 6.20 -0.50 -8.28
N ALA A 216 7.28 -1.21 -7.93
CA ALA A 216 8.10 -1.93 -8.90
C ALA A 216 7.28 -3.02 -9.60
N MET A 217 6.50 -3.82 -8.85
CA MET A 217 5.60 -4.84 -9.41
C MET A 217 4.53 -4.23 -10.31
N SER A 218 3.88 -3.16 -9.86
CA SER A 218 2.86 -2.46 -10.65
C SER A 218 3.43 -1.89 -11.96
N LYS A 219 4.64 -1.32 -11.91
CA LYS A 219 5.32 -0.80 -13.08
C LYS A 219 5.73 -1.92 -14.04
N ALA A 220 6.27 -3.03 -13.54
CA ALA A 220 6.64 -4.17 -14.34
C ALA A 220 5.40 -4.79 -15.03
N ALA A 221 4.30 -4.96 -14.29
CA ALA A 221 3.04 -5.46 -14.85
C ALA A 221 2.45 -4.53 -15.92
N SER A 222 2.49 -3.21 -15.71
CA SER A 222 1.95 -2.24 -16.67
C SER A 222 2.81 -2.09 -17.94
N SER A 223 4.09 -2.39 -17.87
CA SER A 223 5.01 -2.37 -19.02
C SER A 223 5.21 -3.74 -19.68
N TYR A 224 4.50 -4.76 -19.20
CA TYR A 224 4.52 -6.09 -19.81
C TYR A 224 3.83 -6.08 -21.18
N SER A 225 4.53 -6.57 -22.21
CA SER A 225 3.99 -6.79 -23.55
C SER A 225 4.61 -8.06 -24.12
N ILE A 226 3.81 -8.87 -24.80
CA ILE A 226 4.26 -10.09 -25.47
C ILE A 226 5.28 -9.76 -26.58
N ASP A 227 5.19 -8.58 -27.19
CA ASP A 227 6.11 -8.16 -28.26
C ASP A 227 7.55 -7.98 -27.76
N ILE A 228 7.75 -7.60 -26.49
CA ILE A 228 9.09 -7.51 -25.88
C ILE A 228 9.80 -8.86 -25.87
N LEU A 229 9.04 -9.94 -25.68
CA LEU A 229 9.55 -11.32 -25.65
C LEU A 229 9.89 -11.83 -27.05
N ARG A 230 9.15 -11.40 -28.09
CA ARG A 230 9.45 -11.72 -29.48
C ARG A 230 10.78 -11.14 -29.95
N ASP A 231 11.16 -9.97 -29.42
CA ASP A 231 12.43 -9.31 -29.70
C ASP A 231 13.63 -9.93 -28.94
N GLY A 232 13.44 -11.01 -28.18
CA GLY A 232 14.49 -11.67 -27.40
C GLY A 232 14.97 -10.87 -26.20
N LYS A 233 14.21 -9.86 -25.75
CA LYS A 233 14.52 -9.05 -24.57
C LYS A 233 13.94 -9.68 -23.33
N GLU A 234 14.70 -9.60 -22.23
CA GLU A 234 14.17 -10.02 -20.92
C GLU A 234 13.00 -9.12 -20.47
N SER A 235 11.96 -9.76 -19.98
CA SER A 235 10.78 -9.09 -19.45
C SER A 235 11.09 -8.24 -18.22
N PRO A 236 10.37 -7.11 -18.03
CA PRO A 236 10.41 -6.36 -16.79
C PRO A 236 10.04 -7.18 -15.54
N ILE A 237 9.18 -8.21 -15.67
CA ILE A 237 8.76 -9.07 -14.57
C ILE A 237 9.91 -10.03 -14.20
N SER A 238 10.57 -10.67 -15.17
CA SER A 238 11.68 -11.57 -14.89
C SER A 238 12.90 -10.89 -14.25
N ARG A 239 13.11 -9.59 -14.51
CA ARG A 239 14.17 -8.77 -13.91
C ARG A 239 13.91 -8.37 -12.47
N MET A 240 12.69 -8.48 -11.97
CA MET A 240 12.39 -8.11 -10.60
C MET A 240 13.11 -9.03 -9.60
N ASN A 241 13.74 -8.43 -8.58
CA ASN A 241 14.36 -9.15 -7.47
C ASN A 241 13.86 -8.54 -6.16
N ILE A 242 12.69 -8.99 -5.71
CA ILE A 242 12.07 -8.58 -4.46
C ILE A 242 12.33 -9.68 -3.43
N ARG A 243 13.05 -9.34 -2.36
CA ARG A 243 13.42 -10.26 -1.27
C ARG A 243 12.99 -9.63 0.05
N THR A 244 11.72 -9.74 0.35
CA THR A 244 11.13 -9.21 1.59
C THR A 244 10.86 -10.29 2.64
N GLY A 245 10.92 -11.58 2.26
CA GLY A 245 10.65 -12.72 3.14
C GLY A 245 9.17 -12.89 3.49
N ASP A 246 8.26 -12.19 2.81
CA ASP A 246 6.84 -12.11 3.14
C ASP A 246 5.92 -12.37 1.92
N GLU A 247 4.65 -11.95 2.02
CA GLU A 247 3.65 -12.08 0.96
C GLU A 247 4.03 -11.36 -0.33
N LEU A 248 4.82 -10.27 -0.26
CA LEU A 248 5.24 -9.51 -1.44
C LEU A 248 6.25 -10.31 -2.28
N GLU A 249 7.17 -11.02 -1.64
CA GLU A 249 8.10 -11.92 -2.33
C GLU A 249 7.32 -13.06 -3.00
N ARG A 250 6.40 -13.71 -2.27
CA ARG A 250 5.54 -14.78 -2.84
C ARG A 250 4.69 -14.28 -4.00
N LEU A 251 4.19 -13.05 -3.93
CA LEU A 251 3.45 -12.43 -5.03
C LEU A 251 4.36 -12.20 -6.25
N CYS A 252 5.59 -11.72 -6.04
CA CYS A 252 6.58 -11.55 -7.10
C CYS A 252 6.90 -12.88 -7.80
N GLU A 253 7.12 -13.95 -7.04
CA GLU A 253 7.36 -15.30 -7.57
C GLU A 253 6.15 -15.84 -8.35
N SER A 254 4.94 -15.61 -7.84
CA SER A 254 3.71 -15.99 -8.54
C SER A 254 3.53 -15.24 -9.86
N MET A 255 3.90 -13.96 -9.91
CA MET A 255 3.89 -13.18 -11.17
C MET A 255 4.90 -13.74 -12.19
N LYS A 256 6.11 -14.10 -11.76
CA LYS A 256 7.12 -14.73 -12.62
C LYS A 256 6.65 -16.08 -13.16
N LYS A 257 6.03 -16.89 -12.30
CA LYS A 257 5.46 -18.17 -12.72
C LYS A 257 4.34 -17.97 -13.75
N MET A 258 3.43 -17.05 -13.51
CA MET A 258 2.35 -16.72 -14.45
C MET A 258 2.89 -16.26 -15.81
N GLU A 259 3.93 -15.42 -15.81
CA GLU A 259 4.62 -15.01 -17.04
C GLU A 259 5.16 -16.23 -17.80
N HIS A 260 5.86 -17.13 -17.12
CA HIS A 260 6.40 -18.36 -17.73
C HIS A 260 5.29 -19.23 -18.33
N ASP A 261 4.17 -19.39 -17.61
CA ASP A 261 3.02 -20.18 -18.09
C ASP A 261 2.36 -19.53 -19.33
N ILE A 262 2.28 -18.19 -19.38
CA ILE A 262 1.77 -17.46 -20.54
C ILE A 262 2.68 -17.66 -21.75
N ILE A 263 4.00 -17.56 -21.58
CA ILE A 263 4.97 -17.78 -22.66
C ILE A 263 4.87 -19.22 -23.20
N ALA A 264 4.82 -20.20 -22.30
CA ALA A 264 4.68 -21.61 -22.66
C ALA A 264 3.38 -21.86 -23.44
N SER A 265 2.24 -21.34 -22.96
CA SER A 265 0.94 -21.46 -23.64
C SER A 265 0.93 -20.78 -25.00
N SER A 266 1.52 -19.59 -25.11
CA SER A 266 1.62 -18.86 -26.39
C SER A 266 2.45 -19.63 -27.41
N SER A 267 3.57 -20.23 -26.97
CA SER A 267 4.40 -21.08 -27.84
C SER A 267 3.67 -22.35 -28.31
N GLN A 268 2.92 -22.99 -27.40
CA GLN A 268 2.11 -24.18 -27.75
C GLN A 268 1.00 -23.83 -28.74
N LEU A 269 0.34 -22.69 -28.55
CA LEU A 269 -0.69 -22.21 -29.48
C LEU A 269 -0.10 -21.95 -30.88
N ALA A 270 1.06 -21.30 -30.95
CA ALA A 270 1.73 -21.05 -32.21
C ALA A 270 2.12 -22.35 -32.95
N ILE A 271 2.61 -23.37 -32.22
CA ILE A 271 2.90 -24.69 -32.75
C ILE A 271 1.62 -25.40 -33.20
N ALA A 272 0.55 -25.33 -32.41
CA ALA A 272 -0.73 -25.93 -32.74
C ALA A 272 -1.35 -25.28 -34.00
N ASP A 273 -1.28 -23.96 -34.12
CA ASP A 273 -1.73 -23.23 -35.31
C ASP A 273 -0.91 -23.60 -36.53
N TRP A 274 0.39 -23.65 -36.40
CA TRP A 274 1.28 -24.10 -37.47
C TRP A 274 0.91 -25.51 -37.93
N ASN A 275 0.85 -26.49 -37.02
CA ASN A 275 0.52 -27.89 -37.33
C ASN A 275 -0.90 -28.04 -37.92
N SER A 276 -1.81 -27.18 -37.52
CA SER A 276 -3.18 -27.18 -38.05
C SER A 276 -3.27 -26.69 -39.49
N ASN A 277 -2.36 -25.82 -39.91
CA ASN A 277 -2.41 -25.14 -41.20
C ASN A 277 -1.40 -25.66 -42.21
N HIS A 278 -0.37 -26.39 -41.76
CA HIS A 278 0.68 -26.92 -42.67
C HIS A 278 0.65 -28.44 -42.79
N ASP A 279 1.15 -28.95 -43.89
CA ASP A 279 1.40 -30.36 -44.11
C ASP A 279 2.69 -30.81 -43.39
N SER A 280 2.58 -31.83 -42.56
CA SER A 280 3.67 -32.27 -41.67
C SER A 280 4.93 -32.73 -42.40
N MET A 281 4.78 -33.25 -43.64
CA MET A 281 5.89 -33.71 -44.46
C MET A 281 6.54 -32.57 -45.24
N THR A 282 5.74 -31.80 -45.96
CA THR A 282 6.24 -30.81 -46.92
C THR A 282 6.39 -29.39 -46.34
N GLN A 283 5.79 -29.12 -45.21
CA GLN A 283 5.71 -27.78 -44.59
C GLN A 283 5.06 -26.70 -45.46
N LEU A 284 4.46 -27.08 -46.59
CA LEU A 284 3.51 -26.24 -47.31
C LEU A 284 2.20 -26.20 -46.56
N TYR A 285 1.33 -25.28 -46.92
CA TYR A 285 -0.01 -25.27 -46.33
C TYR A 285 -0.76 -26.56 -46.69
N ASN A 286 -1.58 -27.05 -45.74
CA ASN A 286 -2.35 -28.29 -45.94
C ASN A 286 -3.68 -28.04 -46.67
N LYS A 287 -4.36 -29.14 -47.02
CA LYS A 287 -5.68 -29.13 -47.69
C LYS A 287 -6.75 -28.36 -46.91
N ARG A 288 -6.69 -28.34 -45.56
CA ARG A 288 -7.64 -27.58 -44.74
C ARG A 288 -7.46 -26.08 -44.98
N HIS A 289 -6.24 -25.59 -44.82
CA HIS A 289 -5.92 -24.19 -45.03
C HIS A 289 -6.17 -23.74 -46.48
N TYR A 290 -5.94 -24.61 -47.46
CA TYR A 290 -6.34 -24.36 -48.85
C TYR A 290 -7.81 -24.06 -48.98
N LYS A 291 -8.71 -24.89 -48.40
CA LYS A 291 -10.15 -24.68 -48.45
C LYS A 291 -10.57 -23.39 -47.76
N GLU A 292 -9.93 -23.02 -46.68
CA GLU A 292 -10.17 -21.75 -45.97
C GLU A 292 -9.77 -20.57 -46.87
N GLN A 293 -8.58 -20.61 -47.48
CA GLN A 293 -8.12 -19.58 -48.41
C GLN A 293 -9.02 -19.42 -49.64
N LEU A 294 -9.54 -20.49 -50.17
CA LEU A 294 -10.49 -20.39 -51.29
C LEU A 294 -11.77 -19.61 -50.93
N LYS A 295 -12.28 -19.75 -49.71
CA LYS A 295 -13.44 -18.97 -49.23
C LYS A 295 -13.12 -17.49 -49.12
N GLU A 296 -11.94 -17.16 -48.61
CA GLU A 296 -11.51 -15.77 -48.49
C GLU A 296 -11.32 -15.10 -49.86
N LEU A 297 -10.85 -15.85 -50.83
CA LEU A 297 -10.46 -15.38 -52.16
C LEU A 297 -11.64 -15.42 -53.18
N GLN A 298 -12.84 -15.83 -52.76
CA GLN A 298 -13.98 -15.99 -53.68
C GLN A 298 -14.31 -14.72 -54.49
N ASN A 299 -14.10 -13.54 -53.88
CA ASN A 299 -14.43 -12.26 -54.50
C ASN A 299 -13.23 -11.53 -55.13
N ASP A 300 -12.03 -12.11 -55.04
CA ASP A 300 -10.81 -11.50 -55.56
C ASP A 300 -10.65 -11.84 -57.05
N CYS A 301 -10.58 -10.82 -57.90
CA CYS A 301 -10.53 -10.95 -59.35
C CYS A 301 -9.08 -11.04 -59.86
N THR A 302 -8.05 -10.83 -59.05
CA THR A 302 -6.65 -10.75 -59.47
C THR A 302 -5.86 -11.95 -58.98
N ILE A 303 -6.43 -13.16 -59.13
CA ILE A 303 -5.85 -14.41 -58.65
C ILE A 303 -5.32 -15.24 -59.78
N GLY A 304 -4.04 -15.68 -59.63
CA GLY A 304 -3.45 -16.75 -60.40
C GLY A 304 -3.47 -18.06 -59.61
N VAL A 305 -3.70 -19.15 -60.30
CA VAL A 305 -3.70 -20.50 -59.76
C VAL A 305 -2.69 -21.33 -60.58
N ILE A 306 -1.74 -22.00 -59.90
CA ILE A 306 -0.85 -22.99 -60.55
C ILE A 306 -1.11 -24.31 -59.84
N TYR A 307 -1.43 -25.32 -60.65
CA TYR A 307 -1.67 -26.68 -60.20
C TYR A 307 -0.47 -27.56 -60.54
N PHE A 308 -0.10 -28.46 -59.62
CA PHE A 308 1.04 -29.35 -59.77
C PHE A 308 0.63 -30.78 -59.42
N ASP A 309 1.18 -31.75 -60.18
CA ASP A 309 1.00 -33.17 -59.92
C ASP A 309 2.31 -33.93 -60.20
N ILE A 310 2.71 -34.83 -59.30
CA ILE A 310 3.90 -35.66 -59.46
C ILE A 310 3.55 -36.87 -60.36
N ASP A 311 4.05 -36.86 -61.57
CA ASP A 311 3.84 -37.97 -62.50
C ASP A 311 4.59 -39.25 -62.07
N ASN A 312 3.92 -40.42 -62.18
CA ASN A 312 4.44 -41.75 -61.84
C ASN A 312 4.77 -41.94 -60.30
N LEU A 313 4.31 -41.14 -59.36
CA LEU A 313 4.63 -41.34 -57.93
C LEU A 313 4.17 -42.72 -57.43
N LYS A 314 2.98 -43.20 -57.85
CA LYS A 314 2.49 -44.54 -57.48
C LYS A 314 3.48 -45.65 -57.98
N ARG A 315 3.93 -45.59 -59.22
CA ARG A 315 4.88 -46.55 -59.76
C ARG A 315 6.23 -46.45 -59.06
N MET A 316 6.68 -45.26 -58.66
CA MET A 316 7.84 -45.04 -57.81
C MET A 316 7.72 -45.77 -56.48
N ASN A 317 6.61 -45.60 -55.79
CA ASN A 317 6.31 -46.27 -54.53
C ASN A 317 6.30 -47.80 -54.68
N ASP A 318 5.63 -48.29 -55.73
CA ASP A 318 5.46 -49.73 -55.97
C ASP A 318 6.80 -50.39 -56.33
N THR A 319 7.74 -49.64 -56.94
CA THR A 319 9.03 -50.20 -57.43
C THR A 319 10.16 -50.03 -56.40
N PHE A 320 10.23 -48.90 -55.73
CA PHE A 320 11.36 -48.50 -54.88
C PHE A 320 11.00 -48.24 -53.39
N GLY A 321 9.73 -48.43 -53.04
CA GLY A 321 9.23 -48.23 -51.67
C GLY A 321 8.83 -46.78 -51.36
N HIS A 322 8.04 -46.62 -50.29
CA HIS A 322 7.47 -45.35 -49.89
C HIS A 322 8.53 -44.29 -49.50
N GLU A 323 9.67 -44.69 -48.94
CA GLU A 323 10.76 -43.74 -48.60
C GLU A 323 11.28 -42.99 -49.84
N LYS A 324 11.36 -43.64 -50.98
CA LYS A 324 11.76 -42.98 -52.22
C LYS A 324 10.65 -42.05 -52.76
N GLY A 325 9.40 -42.47 -52.66
CA GLY A 325 8.27 -41.61 -53.00
C GLY A 325 8.17 -40.37 -52.14
N ASP A 326 8.41 -40.54 -50.85
CA ASP A 326 8.42 -39.40 -49.89
C ASP A 326 9.57 -38.40 -50.22
N ALA A 327 10.73 -38.91 -50.65
CA ALA A 327 11.84 -38.06 -51.11
C ALA A 327 11.45 -37.24 -52.36
N VAL A 328 10.70 -37.83 -53.29
CA VAL A 328 10.17 -37.11 -54.47
C VAL A 328 9.18 -36.03 -54.08
N ILE A 329 8.26 -36.36 -53.17
CA ILE A 329 7.29 -35.39 -52.64
C ILE A 329 8.01 -34.20 -51.99
N LEU A 330 9.04 -34.47 -51.17
CA LEU A 330 9.83 -33.42 -50.51
C LEU A 330 10.58 -32.55 -51.53
N LYS A 331 11.15 -33.12 -52.59
CA LYS A 331 11.79 -32.36 -53.67
C LYS A 331 10.77 -31.51 -54.46
N ALA A 332 9.60 -32.03 -54.75
CA ALA A 332 8.53 -31.24 -55.37
C ALA A 332 8.10 -30.04 -54.49
N ALA A 333 7.95 -30.28 -53.22
CA ALA A 333 7.64 -29.19 -52.27
C ALA A 333 8.78 -28.16 -52.17
N GLU A 334 10.06 -28.61 -52.18
CA GLU A 334 11.23 -27.72 -52.21
C GLU A 334 11.27 -26.88 -53.49
N PHE A 335 10.99 -27.52 -54.63
CA PHE A 335 10.88 -26.83 -55.92
C PHE A 335 9.82 -25.75 -55.87
N ILE A 336 8.59 -26.07 -55.44
CA ILE A 336 7.48 -25.11 -55.33
C ILE A 336 7.86 -23.96 -54.39
N ARG A 337 8.52 -24.27 -53.26
CA ARG A 337 8.89 -23.29 -52.24
C ARG A 337 9.82 -22.20 -52.76
N ARG A 338 10.69 -22.48 -53.77
CA ARG A 338 11.56 -21.46 -54.36
C ARG A 338 10.83 -20.34 -55.07
N TYR A 339 9.57 -20.56 -55.44
CA TYR A 339 8.74 -19.59 -56.13
C TYR A 339 7.67 -18.92 -55.22
N LEU A 340 7.65 -19.27 -53.95
CA LEU A 340 6.74 -18.64 -53.01
C LEU A 340 7.22 -17.22 -52.67
N THR A 341 6.27 -16.31 -52.56
CA THR A 341 6.47 -14.90 -52.16
C THR A 341 5.41 -14.52 -51.13
N GLU A 342 5.39 -13.30 -50.67
CA GLU A 342 4.31 -12.80 -49.81
C GLU A 342 2.94 -12.90 -50.48
N GLN A 343 2.87 -12.81 -51.79
CA GLN A 343 1.65 -12.90 -52.59
C GLN A 343 1.35 -14.32 -53.07
N ALA A 344 2.34 -15.23 -53.08
CA ALA A 344 2.20 -16.58 -53.57
C ALA A 344 2.30 -17.62 -52.45
N ARG A 345 1.23 -18.35 -52.22
CA ARG A 345 1.15 -19.41 -51.19
C ARG A 345 1.03 -20.78 -51.83
N GLY A 346 1.84 -21.73 -51.34
CA GLY A 346 1.84 -23.12 -51.81
C GLY A 346 1.11 -24.05 -50.85
N PHE A 347 0.32 -24.95 -51.41
CA PHE A 347 -0.52 -25.90 -50.68
C PHE A 347 -0.28 -27.32 -51.17
N ARG A 348 -0.29 -28.30 -50.27
CA ARG A 348 -0.41 -29.73 -50.61
C ARG A 348 -1.85 -30.16 -50.39
N ILE A 349 -2.54 -30.57 -51.43
CA ILE A 349 -3.98 -30.87 -51.38
C ILE A 349 -4.30 -32.37 -51.53
N GLY A 350 -3.35 -33.15 -51.99
CA GLY A 350 -3.44 -34.60 -52.16
C GLY A 350 -2.08 -35.27 -51.88
N GLY A 351 -1.96 -36.53 -52.17
CA GLY A 351 -0.70 -37.27 -52.01
C GLY A 351 0.41 -36.72 -52.89
N ASP A 352 0.11 -36.52 -54.19
CA ASP A 352 0.96 -36.08 -55.28
C ASP A 352 0.56 -34.72 -55.87
N GLU A 353 -0.52 -34.10 -55.32
CA GLU A 353 -1.11 -32.87 -55.83
C GLU A 353 -0.76 -31.66 -55.00
N PHE A 354 -0.34 -30.56 -55.65
CA PHE A 354 -0.03 -29.30 -55.03
C PHE A 354 -0.71 -28.16 -55.79
N VAL A 355 -0.99 -27.08 -55.09
CA VAL A 355 -1.55 -25.84 -55.67
C VAL A 355 -0.77 -24.65 -55.17
N MET A 356 -0.56 -23.67 -56.03
CA MET A 356 -0.08 -22.34 -55.66
C MET A 356 -1.17 -21.34 -56.00
N LEU A 357 -1.54 -20.53 -55.01
CA LEU A 357 -2.44 -19.38 -55.19
C LEU A 357 -1.61 -18.09 -55.14
N ILE A 358 -1.80 -17.22 -56.11
CA ILE A 358 -1.05 -15.97 -56.26
C ILE A 358 -2.04 -14.83 -56.26
N ARG A 359 -1.91 -13.92 -55.31
CA ARG A 359 -2.73 -12.70 -55.19
C ARG A 359 -2.10 -11.56 -55.98
N ASP A 360 -2.90 -10.58 -56.33
CA ASP A 360 -2.45 -9.32 -56.96
C ASP A 360 -1.55 -9.55 -58.17
N CYS A 361 -1.89 -10.52 -59.06
CA CYS A 361 -1.12 -10.87 -60.23
C CYS A 361 -1.89 -10.56 -61.54
N THR A 362 -1.17 -10.71 -62.65
CA THR A 362 -1.73 -10.59 -64.00
C THR A 362 -1.61 -11.94 -64.73
N GLU A 363 -2.36 -12.08 -65.86
CA GLU A 363 -2.31 -13.27 -66.66
C GLU A 363 -0.92 -13.53 -67.22
N GLU A 364 -0.22 -12.47 -67.69
CA GLU A 364 1.13 -12.56 -68.21
C GLU A 364 2.09 -13.09 -67.15
N LYS A 365 1.92 -12.63 -65.88
CA LYS A 365 2.80 -13.08 -64.78
C LYS A 365 2.59 -14.57 -64.45
N VAL A 366 1.34 -15.04 -64.47
CA VAL A 366 1.05 -16.47 -64.27
C VAL A 366 1.68 -17.31 -65.38
N GLN A 367 1.54 -16.89 -66.68
CA GLN A 367 2.10 -17.61 -67.83
C GLN A 367 3.63 -17.60 -67.81
N GLU A 368 4.26 -16.47 -67.48
CA GLU A 368 5.71 -16.34 -67.30
C GLU A 368 6.21 -17.33 -66.24
N LEU A 369 5.53 -17.33 -65.04
CA LEU A 369 5.91 -18.20 -63.94
C LEU A 369 5.76 -19.68 -64.29
N VAL A 370 4.68 -20.08 -64.92
CA VAL A 370 4.46 -21.46 -65.40
C VAL A 370 5.51 -21.87 -66.41
N SER A 371 5.87 -20.99 -67.37
CA SER A 371 6.89 -21.29 -68.36
C SER A 371 8.29 -21.45 -67.75
N THR A 372 8.64 -20.56 -66.79
CA THR A 372 9.90 -20.65 -66.05
C THR A 372 9.96 -21.93 -65.24
N MET A 373 8.90 -22.24 -64.46
CA MET A 373 8.82 -23.48 -63.67
C MET A 373 8.93 -24.74 -64.53
N ARG A 374 8.27 -24.78 -65.68
CA ARG A 374 8.37 -25.88 -66.61
C ARG A 374 9.79 -26.03 -67.22
N GLY A 375 10.52 -24.92 -67.37
CA GLY A 375 11.94 -24.93 -67.83
C GLY A 375 12.86 -25.48 -66.73
N ASP A 376 12.68 -24.98 -65.49
CA ASP A 376 13.52 -25.37 -64.38
C ASP A 376 13.25 -26.77 -63.85
N GLU A 377 12.04 -27.31 -64.06
CA GLU A 377 11.61 -28.63 -63.58
C GLU A 377 12.47 -29.75 -64.23
N LYS A 378 12.86 -29.60 -65.48
CA LYS A 378 13.61 -30.62 -66.27
C LYS A 378 14.93 -31.06 -65.63
N GLY A 379 15.48 -30.29 -64.69
CA GLY A 379 16.73 -30.60 -64.00
C GLY A 379 16.59 -30.99 -62.51
N ASN A 380 15.45 -30.76 -61.87
CA ASN A 380 15.38 -30.78 -60.43
C ASN A 380 14.79 -32.00 -59.71
N LEU A 381 13.97 -32.82 -60.42
CA LEU A 381 13.38 -34.05 -59.85
C LEU A 381 14.13 -35.33 -60.28
N SER A 382 14.92 -35.26 -61.33
CA SER A 382 15.64 -36.40 -61.87
C SER A 382 16.84 -36.94 -61.05
N ASP A 383 17.32 -36.14 -60.08
CA ASP A 383 18.45 -36.52 -59.24
C ASP A 383 18.08 -37.48 -58.06
N VAL A 384 16.83 -37.86 -57.89
CA VAL A 384 16.44 -38.75 -56.78
C VAL A 384 16.72 -40.19 -57.09
N THR A 385 16.62 -40.59 -58.40
CA THR A 385 16.97 -41.89 -58.85
C THR A 385 17.47 -41.83 -60.34
N ALA A 386 18.68 -42.18 -60.57
CA ALA A 386 19.25 -42.29 -61.96
C ALA A 386 18.49 -43.30 -62.85
N GLU A 387 17.67 -44.15 -62.25
CA GLU A 387 17.00 -45.28 -62.93
C GLU A 387 15.52 -45.01 -63.20
N PHE A 388 14.91 -43.96 -62.61
CA PHE A 388 13.47 -43.71 -62.76
C PHE A 388 13.10 -42.20 -62.80
N TYR A 389 12.43 -41.83 -63.89
CA TYR A 389 12.06 -40.47 -64.17
C TYR A 389 10.75 -40.10 -63.48
N CYS A 390 10.81 -39.28 -62.42
CA CYS A 390 9.68 -38.60 -61.86
C CYS A 390 9.68 -37.14 -62.33
N ARG A 391 8.53 -36.66 -62.66
CA ARG A 391 8.31 -35.31 -63.18
C ARG A 391 7.20 -34.59 -62.47
N LEU A 392 7.33 -33.30 -62.41
CA LEU A 392 6.25 -32.41 -61.89
C LEU A 392 5.47 -31.84 -63.09
N ALA A 393 4.24 -32.27 -63.26
CA ALA A 393 3.34 -31.70 -64.25
C ALA A 393 2.82 -30.35 -63.70
N ILE A 394 2.86 -29.31 -64.52
CA ILE A 394 2.56 -27.93 -64.10
C ILE A 394 1.54 -27.30 -65.05
N GLY A 395 0.47 -26.77 -64.52
CA GLY A 395 -0.54 -26.01 -65.27
C GLY A 395 -0.94 -24.75 -64.54
N GLY A 396 -1.24 -23.69 -65.26
CA GLY A 396 -1.63 -22.42 -64.61
C GLY A 396 -2.72 -21.72 -65.32
N ALA A 397 -3.53 -20.98 -64.53
CA ALA A 397 -4.63 -20.16 -65.04
C ALA A 397 -4.74 -18.89 -64.24
N PHE A 398 -5.07 -17.79 -64.90
CA PHE A 398 -5.44 -16.52 -64.29
C PHE A 398 -6.92 -16.39 -64.31
N ARG A 399 -7.55 -15.87 -63.24
CA ARG A 399 -9.00 -15.70 -63.09
C ARG A 399 -9.50 -14.65 -64.07
N LYS A 400 -10.48 -15.01 -64.91
CA LYS A 400 -11.17 -14.07 -65.84
C LYS A 400 -12.32 -13.38 -65.15
N THR A 401 -12.66 -12.18 -65.61
CA THR A 401 -13.65 -11.30 -64.97
C THR A 401 -15.04 -11.93 -64.76
N ALA A 402 -15.43 -12.88 -65.61
CA ALA A 402 -16.73 -13.56 -65.49
C ALA A 402 -16.63 -15.00 -64.97
N GLU A 403 -15.47 -15.40 -64.45
CA GLU A 403 -15.16 -16.77 -64.03
C GLU A 403 -15.15 -16.90 -62.52
N THR A 404 -15.70 -17.97 -62.00
CA THR A 404 -15.54 -18.29 -60.55
C THR A 404 -14.13 -18.79 -60.28
N LEU A 405 -13.70 -18.70 -59.00
CA LEU A 405 -12.40 -19.22 -58.59
C LEU A 405 -12.29 -20.74 -58.82
N GLU A 406 -13.39 -21.49 -58.67
CA GLU A 406 -13.49 -22.92 -58.92
C GLU A 406 -13.29 -23.26 -60.38
N GLU A 407 -13.85 -22.49 -61.31
CA GLU A 407 -13.62 -22.64 -62.74
C GLU A 407 -12.19 -22.34 -63.13
N THR A 408 -11.56 -21.33 -62.49
CA THR A 408 -10.14 -21.01 -62.68
C THR A 408 -9.24 -22.16 -62.23
N ILE A 409 -9.50 -22.74 -61.04
CA ILE A 409 -8.80 -23.90 -60.52
C ILE A 409 -8.91 -25.08 -61.47
N LYS A 410 -10.11 -25.37 -61.94
CA LYS A 410 -10.36 -26.44 -62.91
C LYS A 410 -9.58 -26.23 -64.20
N ARG A 411 -9.51 -25.01 -64.72
CA ARG A 411 -8.74 -24.66 -65.91
C ARG A 411 -7.23 -24.81 -65.69
N ALA A 412 -6.73 -24.49 -64.50
CA ALA A 412 -5.32 -24.72 -64.13
C ALA A 412 -5.02 -26.23 -64.07
N ASP A 413 -5.93 -27.04 -63.53
CA ASP A 413 -5.82 -28.51 -63.49
C ASP A 413 -5.86 -29.10 -64.92
N ASP A 414 -6.81 -28.65 -65.78
CA ASP A 414 -6.84 -29.09 -67.20
C ASP A 414 -5.58 -28.76 -67.95
N GLU A 415 -4.94 -27.60 -67.72
CA GLU A 415 -3.64 -27.25 -68.30
C GLU A 415 -2.50 -28.10 -67.75
N MET A 416 -2.50 -28.44 -66.47
CA MET A 416 -1.54 -29.40 -65.86
C MET A 416 -1.70 -30.78 -66.48
N TYR A 417 -2.95 -31.25 -66.63
CA TYR A 417 -3.25 -32.54 -67.25
C TYR A 417 -2.77 -32.60 -68.69
N LYS A 418 -2.94 -31.54 -69.48
CA LYS A 418 -2.37 -31.46 -70.85
C LYS A 418 -0.83 -31.53 -70.86
N ASN A 419 -0.19 -30.80 -69.91
CA ASN A 419 1.24 -30.85 -69.74
C ASN A 419 1.73 -32.26 -69.37
N LYS A 420 0.98 -32.98 -68.49
CA LYS A 420 1.27 -34.36 -68.08
C LYS A 420 1.28 -35.33 -69.33
N HIS A 421 0.36 -35.13 -70.26
CA HIS A 421 0.22 -36.05 -71.45
C HIS A 421 1.01 -35.62 -72.68
N SER A 422 1.42 -34.36 -72.78
CA SER A 422 2.19 -33.89 -73.97
C SER A 422 3.58 -34.52 -74.08
N VAL A 423 4.20 -34.95 -72.99
CA VAL A 423 5.55 -35.54 -72.97
C VAL A 423 5.50 -37.06 -73.06
N ARG A 424 4.38 -37.75 -72.87
CA ARG A 424 4.21 -39.18 -73.10
C ARG A 424 4.23 -39.55 -74.61
N LYS A 425 4.09 -38.54 -75.52
CA LYS A 425 4.08 -38.70 -76.95
C LYS A 425 5.37 -38.29 -77.62
N ALA A 426 6.33 -37.73 -76.89
CA ALA A 426 7.69 -37.46 -77.43
C ALA A 426 8.69 -38.44 -76.82
#